data_330433df0a884836ff1676cefeecf2fd
#
_entry.id   330433df0a884836ff1676cefeecf2fd
#
_cell.length_a   1.000
_cell.length_b   1.000
_cell.length_c   1.000
_cell.angle_alpha   90.00
_cell.angle_beta   90.00
_cell.angle_gamma   90.00
#
_symmetry.space_group_name_H-M   'P 1'
#
loop_
_entity.id
_entity.type
_entity.pdbx_description
1 polymer ?
#
loop_
_entity_poly.entity_id
_entity_poly.type
_entity_poly.pdbx_seq_one_letter_code
_entity_poly.pdbx_strand_id
1 'polypeptide(L)'
;METINFFSSRLLCELSYFSYFCKRERLFLKPANKHLTIMQDYIHLHVHTHYSILDGMSKIPQLVDKAIADGMKGMAITDHGNMFGIKELSDYVGSVNKRRKKEGKEPFKPIFGCEMYVARRSKEDKDKDAGDRGGYHLIVLAKNFNGYRNLIKLVSRSWVDGFYGRPRTDRKDLEELHEDLIVCSACIAGEVPAKILAGDMKGAR
;
A
#
# COMPACT_ATOMS: atom_id res chain seq x y z
N MET A 1 34.30 15.17 -4.91
CA MET A 1 33.28 16.06 -4.38
C MET A 1 32.13 16.19 -5.37
N GLU A 2 31.60 15.04 -5.85
CA GLU A 2 30.50 14.97 -6.86
C GLU A 2 29.78 13.60 -6.82
N THR A 3 29.24 13.22 -5.66
CA THR A 3 28.46 11.98 -5.56
C THR A 3 27.19 12.08 -4.70
N ILE A 4 26.74 13.30 -4.39
CA ILE A 4 25.56 13.50 -3.51
C ILE A 4 24.28 13.83 -4.30
N ASN A 5 24.34 14.14 -5.59
CA ASN A 5 23.18 14.63 -6.35
C ASN A 5 22.29 13.58 -7.03
N PHE A 6 22.67 12.31 -7.03
CA PHE A 6 21.89 11.28 -7.76
C PHE A 6 20.80 10.61 -6.91
N PHE A 7 20.90 10.66 -5.58
CA PHE A 7 19.90 10.07 -4.68
C PHE A 7 18.75 11.02 -4.34
N SER A 8 18.99 12.33 -4.39
CA SER A 8 18.00 13.35 -4.03
C SER A 8 16.87 13.48 -5.05
N SER A 9 17.12 13.29 -6.34
CA SER A 9 16.12 13.49 -7.39
C SER A 9 15.12 12.34 -7.53
N ARG A 10 15.51 11.09 -7.20
CA ARG A 10 14.58 9.95 -7.22
C ARG A 10 13.66 9.92 -5.97
N LEU A 11 14.21 10.27 -4.81
CA LEU A 11 13.42 10.33 -3.56
C LEU A 11 12.37 11.46 -3.60
N LEU A 12 12.70 12.60 -4.21
CA LEU A 12 11.78 13.73 -4.39
C LEU A 12 10.69 13.43 -5.43
N CYS A 13 10.95 12.56 -6.40
CA CYS A 13 9.95 12.14 -7.37
C CYS A 13 8.87 11.24 -6.73
N GLU A 14 9.24 10.35 -5.80
CA GLU A 14 8.26 9.51 -5.08
C GLU A 14 7.45 10.31 -4.05
N LEU A 15 8.03 11.31 -3.40
CA LEU A 15 7.33 12.21 -2.49
C LEU A 15 6.38 13.18 -3.22
N SER A 16 6.68 13.56 -4.46
CA SER A 16 5.82 14.43 -5.27
C SER A 16 4.56 13.70 -5.77
N TYR A 17 4.60 12.38 -5.96
CA TYR A 17 3.42 11.59 -6.32
C TYR A 17 2.40 11.51 -5.19
N PHE A 18 2.83 11.53 -3.94
CA PHE A 18 1.93 11.54 -2.78
C PHE A 18 1.20 12.88 -2.63
N SER A 19 1.83 13.98 -3.04
CA SER A 19 1.25 15.34 -3.02
C SER A 19 0.31 15.62 -4.20
N TYR A 20 0.40 14.85 -5.28
CA TYR A 20 -0.38 15.08 -6.51
C TYR A 20 -1.87 14.73 -6.36
N PHE A 21 -2.23 13.87 -5.43
CA PHE A 21 -3.64 13.56 -5.14
C PHE A 21 -4.34 14.63 -4.29
N CYS A 22 -3.60 15.53 -3.64
CA CYS A 22 -4.16 16.49 -2.69
C CYS A 22 -4.24 17.94 -3.20
N LYS A 23 -3.60 18.30 -4.34
CA LYS A 23 -3.66 19.67 -4.89
C LYS A 23 -4.17 19.68 -6.32
N ARG A 24 -5.38 20.19 -6.46
CA ARG A 24 -6.03 20.54 -7.73
C ARG A 24 -5.36 21.81 -8.30
N GLU A 25 -4.25 21.66 -8.99
CA GLU A 25 -3.76 22.70 -9.89
C GLU A 25 -3.67 22.18 -11.31
N ARG A 26 -4.41 22.85 -12.20
CA ARG A 26 -4.38 22.61 -13.64
C ARG A 26 -3.06 23.13 -14.20
N LEU A 27 -2.08 22.25 -14.38
CA LEU A 27 -0.98 22.56 -15.30
C LEU A 27 -1.45 22.19 -16.71
N PHE A 28 -1.71 23.20 -17.52
CA PHE A 28 -1.87 23.07 -18.98
C PHE A 28 -0.49 22.72 -19.56
N LEU A 29 -0.24 21.44 -19.78
CA LEU A 29 0.85 21.00 -20.62
C LEU A 29 0.37 21.06 -22.07
N LYS A 30 1.01 21.91 -22.87
CA LYS A 30 0.84 21.95 -24.34
C LYS A 30 1.17 20.56 -24.91
N PRO A 31 0.50 20.10 -25.99
CA PRO A 31 0.79 18.82 -26.57
C PRO A 31 2.20 18.81 -27.18
N ALA A 32 3.14 18.20 -26.49
CA ALA A 32 4.44 17.88 -27.06
C ALA A 32 4.31 16.63 -27.92
N ASN A 33 4.93 16.67 -29.07
CA ASN A 33 5.07 15.68 -30.12
C ASN A 33 4.84 14.22 -29.70
N LYS A 34 4.18 13.45 -30.60
CA LYS A 34 4.02 11.99 -30.59
C LYS A 34 5.38 11.26 -30.46
N HIS A 35 5.99 11.31 -29.28
CA HIS A 35 6.88 10.25 -28.87
C HIS A 35 6.00 9.15 -28.27
N LEU A 36 6.07 7.99 -28.89
CA LEU A 36 5.50 6.74 -28.40
C LEU A 36 6.06 6.54 -26.97
N THR A 37 5.36 7.05 -25.97
CA THR A 37 5.67 6.76 -24.59
C THR A 37 5.33 5.28 -24.41
N ILE A 38 6.36 4.43 -24.38
CA ILE A 38 6.20 3.05 -23.91
C ILE A 38 5.69 3.21 -22.49
N MET A 39 4.37 3.11 -22.33
CA MET A 39 3.76 3.04 -21.01
C MET A 39 4.30 1.78 -20.37
N GLN A 40 5.23 1.93 -19.42
CA GLN A 40 5.65 0.80 -18.60
C GLN A 40 4.42 0.26 -17.89
N ASP A 41 4.24 -1.05 -17.92
CA ASP A 41 3.18 -1.73 -17.15
C ASP A 41 3.38 -1.44 -15.66
N TYR A 42 2.66 -0.46 -15.13
CA TYR A 42 2.75 -0.03 -13.76
C TYR A 42 1.45 -0.38 -13.01
N ILE A 43 1.58 -0.84 -11.79
CA ILE A 43 0.48 -1.15 -10.88
C ILE A 43 0.79 -0.56 -9.52
N HIS A 44 -0.11 0.25 -8.97
CA HIS A 44 0.00 0.74 -7.60
C HIS A 44 -0.22 -0.40 -6.61
N LEU A 45 0.78 -0.63 -5.73
CA LEU A 45 0.73 -1.66 -4.69
C LEU A 45 0.51 -1.10 -3.28
N HIS A 46 0.50 0.23 -3.12
CA HIS A 46 0.28 0.92 -1.85
C HIS A 46 -0.69 2.09 -2.09
N VAL A 47 -1.96 1.89 -1.76
CA VAL A 47 -3.04 2.86 -1.99
C VAL A 47 -3.97 2.89 -0.80
N HIS A 48 -4.26 4.11 -0.31
CA HIS A 48 -5.23 4.35 0.74
C HIS A 48 -6.55 4.82 0.15
N THR A 49 -7.65 4.24 0.63
CA THR A 49 -9.01 4.62 0.26
C THR A 49 -9.65 5.44 1.39
N HIS A 50 -10.89 5.82 1.22
CA HIS A 50 -11.67 6.49 2.28
C HIS A 50 -11.88 5.62 3.53
N TYR A 51 -11.49 4.34 3.51
CA TYR A 51 -11.44 3.48 4.69
C TYR A 51 -10.18 3.69 5.54
N SER A 52 -9.19 4.45 5.06
CA SER A 52 -8.11 5.04 5.86
C SER A 52 -8.61 6.37 6.47
N ILE A 53 -9.45 6.27 7.50
CA ILE A 53 -10.42 7.28 7.96
C ILE A 53 -9.81 8.67 8.22
N LEU A 54 -8.54 8.75 8.66
CA LEU A 54 -7.94 10.04 9.04
C LEU A 54 -7.31 10.80 7.87
N ASP A 55 -6.92 10.10 6.79
CA ASP A 55 -6.13 10.68 5.71
C ASP A 55 -6.54 10.22 4.29
N GLY A 56 -7.38 9.18 4.19
CA GLY A 56 -7.89 8.69 2.91
C GLY A 56 -9.18 9.39 2.50
N MET A 57 -9.20 9.98 1.29
CA MET A 57 -10.40 10.63 0.72
C MET A 57 -10.91 9.92 -0.54
N SER A 58 -10.08 9.09 -1.15
CA SER A 58 -10.34 8.52 -2.46
C SER A 58 -11.34 7.37 -2.38
N LYS A 59 -12.43 7.47 -3.14
CA LYS A 59 -13.44 6.40 -3.25
C LYS A 59 -12.96 5.31 -4.20
N ILE A 60 -13.22 4.05 -3.85
CA ILE A 60 -12.76 2.88 -4.60
C ILE A 60 -13.21 2.91 -6.08
N PRO A 61 -14.47 3.22 -6.43
CA PRO A 61 -14.86 3.31 -7.84
C PRO A 61 -14.03 4.32 -8.64
N GLN A 62 -13.77 5.50 -8.06
CA GLN A 62 -13.00 6.56 -8.72
C GLN A 62 -11.53 6.16 -8.93
N LEU A 63 -10.93 5.47 -7.93
CA LEU A 63 -9.57 4.94 -8.04
C LEU A 63 -9.45 3.90 -9.14
N VAL A 64 -10.36 2.93 -9.19
CA VAL A 64 -10.38 1.88 -10.22
C VAL A 64 -10.58 2.46 -11.60
N ASP A 65 -11.55 3.37 -11.77
CA ASP A 65 -11.83 4.00 -13.06
C ASP A 65 -10.64 4.83 -13.54
N LYS A 66 -9.97 5.56 -12.63
CA LYS A 66 -8.76 6.33 -12.95
C LYS A 66 -7.60 5.40 -13.34
N ALA A 67 -7.36 4.33 -12.59
CA ALA A 67 -6.32 3.36 -12.92
C ALA A 67 -6.53 2.71 -14.29
N ILE A 68 -7.78 2.38 -14.63
CA ILE A 68 -8.14 1.86 -15.95
C ILE A 68 -7.92 2.91 -17.03
N ALA A 69 -8.32 4.15 -16.80
CA ALA A 69 -8.14 5.26 -17.74
C ALA A 69 -6.65 5.55 -18.01
N ASP A 70 -5.79 5.35 -17.01
CA ASP A 70 -4.35 5.49 -17.12
C ASP A 70 -3.66 4.25 -17.74
N GLY A 71 -4.43 3.22 -18.13
CA GLY A 71 -3.90 2.02 -18.78
C GLY A 71 -3.36 0.96 -17.83
N MET A 72 -3.57 1.09 -16.53
CA MET A 72 -3.12 0.08 -15.55
C MET A 72 -3.93 -1.21 -15.68
N LYS A 73 -3.25 -2.34 -15.48
CA LYS A 73 -3.88 -3.67 -15.55
C LYS A 73 -4.49 -4.12 -14.22
N GLY A 74 -4.19 -3.41 -13.13
CA GLY A 74 -4.65 -3.72 -11.78
C GLY A 74 -4.28 -2.64 -10.78
N MET A 75 -4.72 -2.80 -9.53
CA MET A 75 -4.39 -1.90 -8.43
C MET A 75 -4.61 -2.62 -7.10
N ALA A 76 -3.74 -2.37 -6.13
CA ALA A 76 -3.97 -2.78 -4.75
C ALA A 76 -4.75 -1.70 -3.99
N ILE A 77 -5.46 -2.12 -2.93
CA ILE A 77 -5.81 -1.26 -1.82
C ILE A 77 -5.16 -1.78 -0.54
N THR A 78 -4.62 -0.86 0.26
CA THR A 78 -3.80 -1.17 1.44
C THR A 78 -4.09 -0.17 2.54
N ASP A 79 -5.33 -0.14 3.00
CA ASP A 79 -5.76 0.80 4.03
C ASP A 79 -5.06 0.56 5.37
N HIS A 80 -5.00 1.58 6.20
CA HIS A 80 -4.32 1.57 7.51
C HIS A 80 -4.95 0.56 8.47
N GLY A 81 -4.25 -0.55 8.71
CA GLY A 81 -4.60 -1.57 9.70
C GLY A 81 -5.97 -2.22 9.51
N ASN A 82 -6.57 -2.12 8.33
CA ASN A 82 -7.88 -2.69 8.07
C ASN A 82 -8.06 -3.18 6.63
N MET A 83 -9.11 -3.96 6.41
CA MET A 83 -9.50 -4.53 5.12
C MET A 83 -10.96 -4.17 4.77
N PHE A 84 -11.49 -3.07 5.29
CA PHE A 84 -12.91 -2.73 5.15
C PHE A 84 -13.31 -2.47 3.69
N GLY A 85 -12.41 -1.92 2.88
CA GLY A 85 -12.64 -1.64 1.46
C GLY A 85 -12.60 -2.85 0.53
N ILE A 86 -12.14 -4.02 1.01
CA ILE A 86 -11.91 -5.19 0.13
C ILE A 86 -13.20 -5.68 -0.54
N LYS A 87 -14.32 -5.72 0.19
CA LYS A 87 -15.61 -6.14 -0.37
C LYS A 87 -16.08 -5.19 -1.46
N GLU A 88 -16.00 -3.88 -1.21
CA GLU A 88 -16.37 -2.86 -2.20
C GLU A 88 -15.49 -2.95 -3.45
N LEU A 89 -14.16 -3.10 -3.29
CA LEU A 89 -13.24 -3.30 -4.41
C LEU A 89 -13.61 -4.53 -5.23
N SER A 90 -13.84 -5.66 -4.56
CA SER A 90 -14.19 -6.93 -5.21
C SER A 90 -15.47 -6.82 -6.03
N ASP A 91 -16.51 -6.23 -5.47
CA ASP A 91 -17.81 -6.07 -6.14
C ASP A 91 -17.72 -5.10 -7.32
N TYR A 92 -17.07 -3.95 -7.09
CA TYR A 92 -16.93 -2.95 -8.14
C TYR A 92 -16.12 -3.48 -9.31
N VAL A 93 -14.94 -4.04 -9.05
CA VAL A 93 -14.10 -4.63 -10.12
C VAL A 93 -14.80 -5.81 -10.79
N GLY A 94 -15.55 -6.63 -10.04
CA GLY A 94 -16.36 -7.69 -10.61
C GLY A 94 -17.38 -7.16 -11.64
N SER A 95 -18.04 -6.05 -11.34
CA SER A 95 -18.98 -5.40 -12.26
C SER A 95 -18.28 -4.79 -13.48
N VAL A 96 -17.15 -4.13 -13.25
CA VAL A 96 -16.29 -3.58 -14.32
C VAL A 96 -15.81 -4.68 -15.26
N ASN A 97 -15.33 -5.79 -14.73
CA ASN A 97 -14.80 -6.91 -15.51
C ASN A 97 -15.89 -7.62 -16.34
N LYS A 98 -17.13 -7.71 -15.82
CA LYS A 98 -18.27 -8.20 -16.63
C LYS A 98 -18.50 -7.32 -17.87
N ARG A 99 -18.41 -5.99 -17.75
CA ARG A 99 -18.53 -5.03 -18.87
C ARG A 99 -17.34 -5.16 -19.82
N ARG A 100 -16.10 -5.15 -19.29
CA ARG A 100 -14.87 -5.28 -20.09
C ARG A 100 -14.85 -6.57 -20.92
N LYS A 101 -15.32 -7.68 -20.36
CA LYS A 101 -15.45 -8.97 -21.07
C LYS A 101 -16.38 -8.85 -22.28
N LYS A 102 -17.52 -8.15 -22.14
CA LYS A 102 -18.45 -7.91 -23.27
C LYS A 102 -17.82 -7.05 -24.38
N GLU A 103 -16.87 -6.18 -24.01
CA GLU A 103 -16.13 -5.30 -24.92
C GLU A 103 -14.85 -5.96 -25.48
N GLY A 104 -14.59 -7.24 -25.17
CA GLY A 104 -13.37 -7.95 -25.61
C GLY A 104 -12.08 -7.41 -24.97
N LYS A 105 -12.17 -6.73 -23.82
CA LYS A 105 -11.03 -6.16 -23.10
C LYS A 105 -10.57 -7.08 -21.99
N GLU A 106 -9.25 -7.06 -21.73
CA GLU A 106 -8.65 -7.79 -20.61
C GLU A 106 -9.23 -7.37 -19.26
N PRO A 107 -9.38 -8.31 -18.30
CA PRO A 107 -9.90 -7.99 -16.98
C PRO A 107 -8.92 -7.10 -16.19
N PHE A 108 -9.46 -6.19 -15.39
CA PHE A 108 -8.70 -5.43 -14.41
C PHE A 108 -8.48 -6.28 -13.15
N LYS A 109 -7.25 -6.32 -12.62
CA LYS A 109 -6.88 -7.16 -11.47
C LYS A 109 -6.99 -6.39 -10.16
N PRO A 110 -7.96 -6.70 -9.27
CA PRO A 110 -7.93 -6.21 -7.90
C PRO A 110 -6.86 -6.95 -7.10
N ILE A 111 -6.08 -6.23 -6.30
CA ILE A 111 -5.09 -6.80 -5.39
C ILE A 111 -5.51 -6.43 -3.97
N PHE A 112 -5.68 -7.43 -3.12
CA PHE A 112 -6.14 -7.27 -1.75
C PHE A 112 -4.95 -7.18 -0.81
N GLY A 113 -4.89 -6.11 -0.03
CA GLY A 113 -3.80 -5.86 0.89
C GLY A 113 -4.23 -5.07 2.11
N CYS A 114 -3.26 -4.80 2.96
CA CYS A 114 -3.38 -3.97 4.14
C CYS A 114 -2.02 -3.33 4.44
N GLU A 115 -2.00 -2.06 4.82
CA GLU A 115 -0.84 -1.48 5.47
C GLU A 115 -0.90 -1.82 6.95
N MET A 116 -0.12 -2.81 7.35
CA MET A 116 -0.09 -3.29 8.73
C MET A 116 0.88 -2.47 9.59
N TYR A 117 0.61 -2.43 10.89
CA TYR A 117 1.51 -1.89 11.89
C TYR A 117 2.24 -3.05 12.58
N VAL A 118 3.56 -3.11 12.45
CA VAL A 118 4.40 -4.14 13.08
C VAL A 118 4.96 -3.60 14.39
N ALA A 119 4.65 -4.25 15.49
CA ALA A 119 5.17 -3.89 16.82
C ALA A 119 6.70 -3.90 16.81
N ARG A 120 7.33 -2.94 17.50
CA ARG A 120 8.80 -2.82 17.59
C ARG A 120 9.42 -3.98 18.36
N ARG A 121 8.70 -4.51 19.34
CA ARG A 121 9.04 -5.68 20.16
C ARG A 121 7.99 -6.76 19.96
N SER A 122 7.07 -6.96 20.86
CA SER A 122 5.91 -7.83 20.72
C SER A 122 4.62 -7.01 20.67
N LYS A 123 3.60 -7.52 20.01
CA LYS A 123 2.26 -6.90 20.05
C LYS A 123 1.63 -6.89 21.43
N GLU A 124 2.12 -7.76 22.32
CA GLU A 124 1.67 -7.85 23.71
C GLU A 124 2.29 -6.75 24.59
N ASP A 125 3.45 -6.21 24.19
CA ASP A 125 4.12 -5.10 24.89
C ASP A 125 3.31 -3.80 24.70
N LYS A 126 3.02 -3.14 25.83
CA LYS A 126 2.17 -1.93 25.86
C LYS A 126 2.77 -0.83 26.73
N ASP A 127 4.08 -0.64 26.61
CA ASP A 127 4.82 0.38 27.32
C ASP A 127 4.98 1.64 26.44
N LYS A 128 4.41 2.75 26.91
CA LYS A 128 4.47 4.04 26.21
C LYS A 128 5.90 4.58 26.13
N ASP A 129 6.66 4.44 27.21
CA ASP A 129 8.01 5.01 27.34
C ASP A 129 9.03 4.19 26.52
N ALA A 130 8.77 2.90 26.33
CA ALA A 130 9.52 2.05 25.41
C ALA A 130 9.12 2.25 23.92
N GLY A 131 8.16 3.12 23.64
CA GLY A 131 7.74 3.43 22.28
C GLY A 131 6.86 2.36 21.61
N ASP A 132 6.18 1.52 22.41
CA ASP A 132 5.33 0.44 21.88
C ASP A 132 4.04 0.94 21.24
N ARG A 133 3.66 2.19 21.49
CA ARG A 133 2.45 2.78 20.89
C ARG A 133 2.66 2.99 19.39
N GLY A 134 1.90 2.26 18.56
CA GLY A 134 2.04 2.27 17.10
C GLY A 134 2.88 1.11 16.60
N GLY A 135 3.71 1.31 15.58
CA GLY A 135 4.52 0.27 14.97
C GLY A 135 5.13 0.74 13.64
N TYR A 136 5.95 -0.09 13.05
CA TYR A 136 6.46 0.12 11.69
C TYR A 136 5.38 -0.21 10.66
N HIS A 137 5.31 0.55 9.58
CA HIS A 137 4.41 0.24 8.48
C HIS A 137 4.97 -0.91 7.65
N LEU A 138 4.09 -1.82 7.24
CA LEU A 138 4.41 -2.96 6.39
C LEU A 138 3.25 -3.19 5.42
N ILE A 139 3.53 -3.19 4.12
CA ILE A 139 2.51 -3.53 3.13
C ILE A 139 2.46 -5.04 2.99
N VAL A 140 1.28 -5.61 3.20
CA VAL A 140 1.02 -7.04 3.06
C VAL A 140 -0.07 -7.26 2.03
N LEU A 141 0.25 -8.00 0.97
CA LEU A 141 -0.65 -8.28 -0.15
C LEU A 141 -0.95 -9.78 -0.21
N ALA A 142 -2.19 -10.12 -0.50
CA ALA A 142 -2.58 -11.50 -0.72
C ALA A 142 -2.23 -11.96 -2.14
N LYS A 143 -1.46 -13.03 -2.27
CA LYS A 143 -1.07 -13.63 -3.54
C LYS A 143 -2.23 -14.42 -4.18
N ASN A 144 -3.01 -15.10 -3.34
CA ASN A 144 -4.15 -15.93 -3.72
C ASN A 144 -5.19 -15.98 -2.58
N PHE A 145 -6.19 -16.87 -2.68
CA PHE A 145 -7.24 -16.99 -1.68
C PHE A 145 -6.73 -17.48 -0.31
N ASN A 146 -5.71 -18.35 -0.27
CA ASN A 146 -5.10 -18.75 0.99
C ASN A 146 -4.39 -17.58 1.68
N GLY A 147 -3.59 -16.81 0.93
CA GLY A 147 -2.99 -15.57 1.42
C GLY A 147 -4.03 -14.56 1.90
N TYR A 148 -5.17 -14.43 1.21
CA TYR A 148 -6.26 -13.56 1.68
C TYR A 148 -6.82 -14.02 3.04
N ARG A 149 -7.00 -15.32 3.26
CA ARG A 149 -7.41 -15.87 4.56
C ARG A 149 -6.37 -15.62 5.65
N ASN A 150 -5.08 -15.76 5.33
CA ASN A 150 -3.99 -15.47 6.27
C ASN A 150 -3.95 -13.98 6.61
N LEU A 151 -4.12 -13.10 5.62
CA LEU A 151 -4.19 -11.65 5.85
C LEU A 151 -5.39 -11.27 6.75
N ILE A 152 -6.57 -11.88 6.56
CA ILE A 152 -7.72 -11.70 7.46
C ILE A 152 -7.34 -12.06 8.91
N LYS A 153 -6.66 -13.20 9.12
CA LYS A 153 -6.24 -13.62 10.47
C LYS A 153 -5.26 -12.63 11.08
N LEU A 154 -4.25 -12.17 10.31
CA LEU A 154 -3.28 -11.18 10.75
C LEU A 154 -3.96 -9.87 11.19
N VAL A 155 -4.84 -9.34 10.34
CA VAL A 155 -5.58 -8.11 10.65
C VAL A 155 -6.49 -8.32 11.85
N SER A 156 -7.20 -9.44 11.96
CA SER A 156 -8.07 -9.72 13.11
C SER A 156 -7.28 -9.82 14.42
N ARG A 157 -6.16 -10.57 14.44
CA ARG A 157 -5.28 -10.65 15.62
C ARG A 157 -4.71 -9.28 16.01
N SER A 158 -4.36 -8.45 15.04
CA SER A 158 -3.83 -7.10 15.32
C SER A 158 -4.84 -6.22 16.07
N TRP A 159 -6.12 -6.38 15.79
CA TRP A 159 -7.19 -5.66 16.46
C TRP A 159 -7.56 -6.25 17.82
N VAL A 160 -7.65 -7.58 17.91
CA VAL A 160 -8.10 -8.27 19.14
C VAL A 160 -6.99 -8.30 20.18
N ASP A 161 -5.77 -8.72 19.80
CA ASP A 161 -4.68 -8.99 20.73
C ASP A 161 -3.67 -7.83 20.78
N GLY A 162 -3.41 -7.24 19.62
CA GLY A 162 -2.28 -6.31 19.43
C GLY A 162 -2.63 -4.82 19.56
N PHE A 163 -3.89 -4.46 19.84
CA PHE A 163 -4.26 -3.05 19.84
C PHE A 163 -3.60 -2.27 20.99
N TYR A 164 -2.80 -1.27 20.59
CA TYR A 164 -2.27 -0.24 21.49
C TYR A 164 -2.05 1.06 20.74
N GLY A 165 -3.07 1.89 20.68
CA GLY A 165 -3.14 3.09 19.85
C GLY A 165 -3.29 2.82 18.35
N ARG A 166 -2.79 1.68 17.88
CA ARG A 166 -2.93 1.13 16.52
C ARG A 166 -3.13 -0.40 16.61
N PRO A 167 -3.77 -1.03 15.61
CA PRO A 167 -3.86 -2.49 15.55
C PRO A 167 -2.49 -3.04 15.09
N ARG A 168 -1.73 -3.66 15.99
CA ARG A 168 -0.36 -4.12 15.73
C ARG A 168 -0.30 -5.64 15.58
N THR A 169 0.37 -6.07 14.54
CA THR A 169 0.91 -7.44 14.42
C THR A 169 2.36 -7.46 14.93
N ASP A 170 2.98 -8.63 15.00
CA ASP A 170 4.39 -8.79 15.30
C ASP A 170 5.05 -9.85 14.40
N ARG A 171 6.36 -10.05 14.59
CA ARG A 171 7.13 -11.03 13.81
C ARG A 171 6.60 -12.44 13.98
N LYS A 172 6.15 -12.83 15.16
CA LYS A 172 5.61 -14.15 15.46
C LYS A 172 4.36 -14.46 14.64
N ASP A 173 3.40 -13.52 14.60
CA ASP A 173 2.21 -13.67 13.76
C ASP A 173 2.56 -13.70 12.27
N LEU A 174 3.50 -12.86 11.83
CA LEU A 174 3.94 -12.82 10.45
C LEU A 174 4.64 -14.14 10.05
N GLU A 175 5.49 -14.71 10.91
CA GLU A 175 6.14 -16.00 10.68
C GLU A 175 5.15 -17.16 10.64
N GLU A 176 4.10 -17.13 11.45
CA GLU A 176 3.04 -18.16 11.44
C GLU A 176 2.17 -18.10 10.19
N LEU A 177 1.87 -16.91 9.69
CA LEU A 177 0.85 -16.68 8.67
C LEU A 177 1.39 -16.15 7.34
N HIS A 178 2.72 -16.22 7.10
CA HIS A 178 3.37 -15.64 5.92
C HIS A 178 3.00 -16.32 4.59
N GLU A 179 2.51 -17.55 4.64
CA GLU A 179 2.27 -18.33 3.43
C GLU A 179 1.29 -17.62 2.49
N ASP A 180 1.64 -17.60 1.20
CA ASP A 180 0.88 -16.92 0.14
C ASP A 180 0.69 -15.39 0.34
N LEU A 181 1.55 -14.77 1.12
CA LEU A 181 1.61 -13.31 1.26
C LEU A 181 2.82 -12.75 0.49
N ILE A 182 2.66 -11.54 -0.01
CA ILE A 182 3.73 -10.70 -0.57
C ILE A 182 3.90 -9.52 0.37
N VAL A 183 5.14 -9.25 0.76
CA VAL A 183 5.46 -8.19 1.72
C VAL A 183 6.34 -7.14 1.04
N CYS A 184 6.04 -5.86 1.27
CA CYS A 184 6.84 -4.72 0.81
C CYS A 184 7.19 -3.83 2.01
N SER A 185 8.35 -3.16 1.95
CA SER A 185 8.92 -2.36 3.05
C SER A 185 8.14 -1.08 3.39
N ALA A 186 7.02 -0.85 2.74
CA ALA A 186 6.12 0.30 2.92
C ALA A 186 6.78 1.67 2.62
N CYS A 187 6.36 2.71 3.35
CA CYS A 187 6.83 4.07 3.22
C CYS A 187 7.99 4.37 4.20
N ILE A 188 8.29 5.66 4.39
CA ILE A 188 9.34 6.12 5.33
C ILE A 188 9.12 5.67 6.77
N ALA A 189 7.88 5.34 7.15
CA ALA A 189 7.54 4.79 8.47
C ALA A 189 7.75 3.27 8.58
N GLY A 190 8.20 2.59 7.52
CA GLY A 190 8.59 1.18 7.55
C GLY A 190 9.87 0.94 8.33
N GLU A 191 10.08 -0.29 8.81
CA GLU A 191 11.27 -0.64 9.61
C GLU A 191 12.57 -0.45 8.81
N VAL A 192 12.63 -0.98 7.58
CA VAL A 192 13.82 -0.87 6.72
C VAL A 192 14.17 0.58 6.41
N PRO A 193 13.24 1.42 5.89
CA PRO A 193 13.53 2.84 5.69
C PRO A 193 13.93 3.59 6.95
N ALA A 194 13.30 3.32 8.09
CA ALA A 194 13.63 3.96 9.36
C ALA A 194 15.07 3.64 9.81
N LYS A 195 15.51 2.39 9.66
CA LYS A 195 16.89 1.97 9.97
C LYS A 195 17.91 2.60 9.02
N ILE A 196 17.60 2.67 7.73
CA ILE A 196 18.46 3.37 6.75
C ILE A 196 18.66 4.83 7.14
N LEU A 197 17.57 5.54 7.48
CA LEU A 197 17.64 6.95 7.91
C LEU A 197 18.41 7.14 9.20
N ALA A 198 18.38 6.16 10.12
CA ALA A 198 19.18 6.15 11.35
C ALA A 198 20.65 5.76 11.12
N GLY A 199 21.07 5.42 9.90
CA GLY A 199 22.42 4.95 9.59
C GLY A 199 22.68 3.49 9.96
N ASP A 200 21.68 2.77 10.47
CA ASP A 200 21.77 1.35 10.82
C ASP A 200 21.59 0.45 9.58
N MET A 201 22.59 0.47 8.71
CA MET A 201 22.60 -0.33 7.49
C MET A 201 22.65 -1.85 7.77
N LYS A 202 23.19 -2.26 8.93
CA LYS A 202 23.23 -3.67 9.32
C LYS A 202 21.84 -4.15 9.74
N GLY A 203 21.13 -3.35 10.52
CA GLY A 203 19.77 -3.66 10.95
C GLY A 203 18.73 -3.53 9.84
N ALA A 204 19.05 -2.82 8.75
CA ALA A 204 18.16 -2.68 7.58
C ALA A 204 18.23 -3.88 6.62
N ARG A 205 19.25 -4.74 6.72
CA ARG A 205 19.43 -5.99 5.94
C ARG A 205 18.80 -7.17 6.64
#